data_95853269f8df2b0d1f7d4d81d7c0de6f
#
_entry.id   95853269f8df2b0d1f7d4d81d7c0de6f
#
_cell.length_a   1.000
_cell.length_b   1.000
_cell.length_c   1.000
_cell.angle_alpha   90.00
_cell.angle_beta   90.00
_cell.angle_gamma   90.00
#
_symmetry.space_group_name_H-M   'P 1'
#
loop_
_entity.id
_entity.type
_entity.pdbx_description
1 polymer ?
#
loop_
_entity_poly.entity_id
_entity_poly.type
_entity_poly.pdbx_seq_one_letter_code
_entity_poly.pdbx_strand_id
1 'polypeptide(L)'
;KNTVGGVVNVIRTRPTGEAGGKIQATFGEDGRQEFRAVVNTKLSDTIAAKFFATSVQSDGWIPNKTIGGNNGEEDYQAFGATFLFTPNEKFEALLTIETMDDQSALQAYNQNFNVAPGVIPPPPPGPNQTDFSGGLLSCAIYPDSCRTSPNQLPYAENDTQHDASVETDAITLNMKYDINDSLTLTYIMGHRDVKEDRIYDYDGSSAPFITIERWNEYDQTSHEIRLDGSYDNVKFTAGLYMFEKEFEQDWATGGTFWGVLFGAALSAPGQ
;
A
#
# COMPACT_ATOMS: atom_id res chain seq x y z
N LYS A 1 14.86 2.82 -11.97
CA LYS A 1 15.99 2.82 -11.06
C LYS A 1 15.69 1.82 -9.93
N ASN A 2 16.60 0.89 -9.67
CA ASN A 2 16.51 -0.14 -8.62
C ASN A 2 15.40 -1.20 -8.78
N THR A 3 15.04 -1.57 -9.99
CA THR A 3 14.15 -2.72 -10.22
C THR A 3 14.97 -4.00 -10.39
N VAL A 4 14.63 -5.04 -9.63
CA VAL A 4 15.30 -6.36 -9.71
C VAL A 4 14.53 -7.31 -10.63
N GLY A 5 13.24 -7.14 -10.79
CA GLY A 5 12.35 -8.06 -11.50
C GLY A 5 11.60 -7.49 -12.70
N GLY A 6 11.65 -6.20 -12.94
CA GLY A 6 10.92 -5.55 -14.03
C GLY A 6 9.98 -4.44 -13.54
N VAL A 7 9.22 -3.88 -14.48
CA VAL A 7 8.28 -2.77 -14.25
C VAL A 7 6.92 -3.13 -14.82
N VAL A 8 5.86 -2.97 -14.03
CA VAL A 8 4.49 -2.98 -14.51
C VAL A 8 4.02 -1.53 -14.65
N ASN A 9 3.70 -1.11 -15.86
CA ASN A 9 3.21 0.23 -16.14
C ASN A 9 1.69 0.19 -16.36
N VAL A 10 0.93 0.83 -15.46
CA VAL A 10 -0.52 0.95 -15.57
C VAL A 10 -0.88 2.26 -16.23
N ILE A 11 -1.42 2.19 -17.44
CA ILE A 11 -1.84 3.36 -18.21
C ILE A 11 -3.33 3.59 -17.98
N ARG A 12 -3.69 4.74 -17.42
CA ARG A 12 -5.07 5.14 -17.19
C ARG A 12 -5.73 5.64 -18.48
N THR A 13 -7.04 5.38 -18.58
CA THR A 13 -7.82 5.96 -19.70
C THR A 13 -7.87 7.48 -19.58
N ARG A 14 -7.81 8.14 -20.72
CA ARG A 14 -7.89 9.61 -20.84
C ARG A 14 -9.36 10.09 -20.80
N PRO A 15 -9.62 11.37 -20.47
CA PRO A 15 -10.93 11.98 -20.69
C PRO A 15 -11.33 11.87 -22.18
N THR A 16 -12.58 11.47 -22.42
CA THR A 16 -13.08 11.25 -23.79
C THR A 16 -13.56 12.52 -24.49
N GLY A 17 -13.88 13.57 -23.73
CA GLY A 17 -14.54 14.77 -24.26
C GLY A 17 -16.01 14.59 -24.58
N GLU A 18 -16.58 13.42 -24.27
CA GLU A 18 -18.01 13.11 -24.45
C GLU A 18 -18.65 12.86 -23.06
N ALA A 19 -19.91 13.27 -22.92
CA ALA A 19 -20.66 13.00 -21.69
C ALA A 19 -20.96 11.50 -21.60
N GLY A 20 -20.53 10.88 -20.52
CA GLY A 20 -20.74 9.45 -20.30
C GLY A 20 -20.07 8.96 -19.03
N GLY A 21 -20.32 7.71 -18.67
CA GLY A 21 -19.70 7.16 -17.47
C GLY A 21 -20.11 5.73 -17.18
N LYS A 22 -19.58 5.21 -16.09
CA LYS A 22 -19.91 3.89 -15.56
C LYS A 22 -20.02 3.99 -14.05
N ILE A 23 -21.07 3.40 -13.51
CA ILE A 23 -21.23 3.15 -12.06
C ILE A 23 -21.31 1.64 -11.88
N GLN A 24 -20.61 1.13 -10.89
CA GLN A 24 -20.60 -0.27 -10.52
C GLN A 24 -20.79 -0.38 -9.02
N ALA A 25 -21.68 -1.26 -8.59
CA ALA A 25 -21.83 -1.66 -7.20
C ALA A 25 -21.62 -3.17 -7.11
N THR A 26 -20.89 -3.62 -6.11
CA THR A 26 -20.66 -5.03 -5.81
C THR A 26 -20.99 -5.27 -4.34
N PHE A 27 -21.74 -6.32 -4.05
CA PHE A 27 -22.07 -6.77 -2.70
C PHE A 27 -21.65 -8.22 -2.59
N GLY A 28 -21.02 -8.57 -1.46
CA GLY A 28 -20.47 -9.89 -1.22
C GLY A 28 -20.66 -10.38 0.20
N GLU A 29 -20.03 -11.48 0.52
CA GLU A 29 -19.95 -12.03 1.88
C GLU A 29 -19.11 -11.11 2.76
N ASP A 30 -19.13 -11.33 4.08
CA ASP A 30 -18.36 -10.56 5.09
C ASP A 30 -18.66 -9.04 5.02
N GLY A 31 -19.91 -8.66 4.80
CA GLY A 31 -20.32 -7.25 4.73
C GLY A 31 -19.76 -6.48 3.54
N ARG A 32 -19.16 -7.15 2.55
CA ARG A 32 -18.48 -6.49 1.42
C ARG A 32 -19.43 -5.60 0.62
N GLN A 33 -19.05 -4.34 0.51
CA GLN A 33 -19.69 -3.31 -0.30
C GLN A 33 -18.61 -2.59 -1.11
N GLU A 34 -18.79 -2.56 -2.42
CA GLU A 34 -17.87 -1.87 -3.32
C GLU A 34 -18.64 -0.98 -4.26
N PHE A 35 -18.26 0.28 -4.36
CA PHE A 35 -18.79 1.26 -5.28
C PHE A 35 -17.66 1.85 -6.11
N ARG A 36 -17.85 1.87 -7.43
CA ARG A 36 -16.95 2.52 -8.37
C ARG A 36 -17.72 3.40 -9.32
N ALA A 37 -17.25 4.60 -9.54
CA ALA A 37 -17.82 5.53 -10.49
C ALA A 37 -16.75 6.17 -11.35
N VAL A 38 -17.04 6.30 -12.64
CA VAL A 38 -16.24 7.10 -13.59
C VAL A 38 -17.21 7.92 -14.42
N VAL A 39 -16.95 9.22 -14.48
CA VAL A 39 -17.75 10.17 -15.29
C VAL A 39 -16.83 10.95 -16.19
N ASN A 40 -17.14 10.98 -17.48
CA ASN A 40 -16.50 11.82 -18.47
C ASN A 40 -17.43 12.96 -18.86
N THR A 41 -16.86 14.13 -19.12
CA THR A 41 -17.61 15.29 -19.61
C THR A 41 -16.72 16.22 -20.42
N LYS A 42 -17.35 16.98 -21.29
CA LYS A 42 -16.73 18.12 -21.98
C LYS A 42 -17.00 19.38 -21.15
N LEU A 43 -15.96 20.07 -20.71
CA LEU A 43 -16.10 21.34 -19.99
C LEU A 43 -16.09 22.53 -20.93
N SER A 44 -15.32 22.46 -22.02
CA SER A 44 -15.28 23.44 -23.12
C SER A 44 -14.84 22.77 -24.41
N ASP A 45 -14.72 23.54 -25.50
CA ASP A 45 -14.20 23.01 -26.77
C ASP A 45 -12.74 22.54 -26.69
N THR A 46 -12.00 23.00 -25.70
CA THR A 46 -10.60 22.70 -25.50
C THR A 46 -10.31 21.92 -24.23
N ILE A 47 -11.32 21.66 -23.36
CA ILE A 47 -11.13 20.99 -22.08
C ILE A 47 -12.12 19.84 -21.95
N ALA A 48 -11.60 18.63 -21.81
CA ALA A 48 -12.31 17.44 -21.38
C ALA A 48 -11.93 17.07 -19.94
N ALA A 49 -12.87 16.54 -19.17
CA ALA A 49 -12.63 16.07 -17.81
C ALA A 49 -13.15 14.65 -17.59
N LYS A 50 -12.46 13.93 -16.71
CA LYS A 50 -12.88 12.64 -16.18
C LYS A 50 -12.74 12.68 -14.67
N PHE A 51 -13.82 12.34 -13.97
CA PHE A 51 -13.86 12.17 -12.53
C PHE A 51 -13.97 10.69 -12.20
N PHE A 52 -13.33 10.24 -11.15
CA PHE A 52 -13.42 8.87 -10.69
C PHE A 52 -13.46 8.80 -9.16
N ALA A 53 -14.19 7.81 -8.66
CA ALA A 53 -14.32 7.51 -7.26
C ALA A 53 -14.40 6.00 -7.05
N THR A 54 -13.81 5.54 -5.96
CA THR A 54 -13.91 4.15 -5.50
C THR A 54 -14.09 4.16 -3.99
N SER A 55 -14.98 3.29 -3.48
CA SER A 55 -15.10 2.99 -2.06
C SER A 55 -15.27 1.48 -1.92
N VAL A 56 -14.52 0.87 -1.03
CA VAL A 56 -14.58 -0.58 -0.72
C VAL A 56 -14.63 -0.71 0.79
N GLN A 57 -15.57 -1.49 1.30
CA GLN A 57 -15.70 -1.83 2.71
C GLN A 57 -15.99 -3.31 2.87
N SER A 58 -15.39 -3.96 3.88
CA SER A 58 -15.76 -5.30 4.32
C SER A 58 -15.38 -5.49 5.80
N ASP A 59 -16.12 -6.37 6.50
CA ASP A 59 -15.93 -6.61 7.95
C ASP A 59 -14.74 -7.52 8.26
N GLY A 60 -13.99 -7.97 7.25
CA GLY A 60 -12.96 -9.00 7.40
C GLY A 60 -13.53 -10.41 7.54
N TRP A 61 -12.71 -11.39 7.24
CA TRP A 61 -13.13 -12.81 7.12
C TRP A 61 -12.37 -13.77 8.03
N ILE A 62 -11.38 -13.29 8.79
CA ILE A 62 -10.58 -14.12 9.71
C ILE A 62 -10.96 -13.78 11.15
N PRO A 63 -11.79 -14.58 11.84
CA PRO A 63 -12.13 -14.33 13.23
C PRO A 63 -10.89 -14.31 14.13
N ASN A 64 -10.78 -13.32 15.02
CA ASN A 64 -9.76 -13.29 16.06
C ASN A 64 -10.33 -13.81 17.37
N LYS A 65 -9.78 -14.90 17.88
CA LYS A 65 -10.29 -15.55 19.11
C LYS A 65 -9.74 -14.96 20.40
N THR A 66 -8.65 -14.22 20.34
CA THR A 66 -8.01 -13.64 21.52
C THR A 66 -8.71 -12.36 21.94
N ILE A 67 -8.88 -11.43 21.02
CA ILE A 67 -9.46 -10.11 21.32
C ILE A 67 -10.86 -9.90 20.74
N GLY A 68 -11.36 -10.87 19.94
CA GLY A 68 -12.63 -10.77 19.23
C GLY A 68 -12.51 -9.99 17.92
N GLY A 69 -13.64 -9.84 17.21
CA GLY A 69 -13.66 -9.21 15.88
C GLY A 69 -13.09 -10.09 14.79
N ASN A 70 -12.85 -9.50 13.64
CA ASN A 70 -12.23 -10.15 12.48
C ASN A 70 -10.97 -9.41 12.05
N ASN A 71 -10.07 -10.11 11.40
CA ASN A 71 -8.94 -9.54 10.67
C ASN A 71 -9.21 -9.57 9.16
N GLY A 72 -8.49 -8.76 8.39
CA GLY A 72 -8.67 -8.65 6.95
C GLY A 72 -9.86 -7.76 6.56
N GLU A 73 -10.23 -6.84 7.45
CA GLU A 73 -11.14 -5.74 7.16
C GLU A 73 -10.61 -4.88 6.01
N GLU A 74 -11.51 -4.44 5.13
CA GLU A 74 -11.20 -3.47 4.08
C GLU A 74 -12.00 -2.19 4.32
N ASP A 75 -11.33 -1.05 4.34
CA ASP A 75 -11.91 0.28 4.28
C ASP A 75 -11.02 1.18 3.43
N TYR A 76 -11.38 1.27 2.16
CA TYR A 76 -10.59 1.94 1.15
C TYR A 76 -11.44 2.96 0.39
N GLN A 77 -10.94 4.17 0.24
CA GLN A 77 -11.57 5.23 -0.54
C GLN A 77 -10.52 5.90 -1.44
N ALA A 78 -10.91 6.21 -2.67
CA ALA A 78 -10.09 6.97 -3.59
C ALA A 78 -10.94 7.87 -4.47
N PHE A 79 -10.47 9.08 -4.69
CA PHE A 79 -11.11 10.08 -5.53
C PHE A 79 -10.08 10.70 -6.45
N GLY A 80 -10.51 11.15 -7.62
CA GLY A 80 -9.64 11.94 -8.46
C GLY A 80 -10.32 12.51 -9.69
N ALA A 81 -9.58 13.39 -10.33
CA ALA A 81 -9.97 14.03 -11.58
C ALA A 81 -8.79 14.07 -12.55
N THR A 82 -9.10 13.89 -13.82
CA THR A 82 -8.16 14.07 -14.92
C THR A 82 -8.72 15.10 -15.88
N PHE A 83 -7.93 16.10 -16.21
CA PHE A 83 -8.27 17.16 -17.16
C PHE A 83 -7.36 17.04 -18.38
N LEU A 84 -7.97 17.02 -19.54
CA LEU A 84 -7.29 17.06 -20.83
C LEU A 84 -7.52 18.43 -21.45
N PHE A 85 -6.46 19.17 -21.69
CA PHE A 85 -6.47 20.49 -22.34
C PHE A 85 -5.80 20.39 -23.71
N THR A 86 -6.56 20.68 -24.77
CA THR A 86 -6.15 20.64 -26.17
C THR A 86 -6.57 21.93 -26.90
N PRO A 87 -5.89 23.06 -26.67
CA PRO A 87 -6.26 24.35 -27.25
C PRO A 87 -6.08 24.42 -28.78
N ASN A 88 -5.21 23.59 -29.32
CA ASN A 88 -4.93 23.46 -30.74
C ASN A 88 -4.29 22.07 -31.04
N GLU A 89 -4.05 21.78 -32.31
CA GLU A 89 -3.51 20.49 -32.76
C GLU A 89 -2.06 20.22 -32.31
N LYS A 90 -1.31 21.26 -31.89
CA LYS A 90 0.10 21.14 -31.53
C LYS A 90 0.35 21.01 -30.03
N PHE A 91 -0.63 21.36 -29.19
CA PHE A 91 -0.45 21.37 -27.75
C PHE A 91 -1.49 20.53 -27.03
N GLU A 92 -1.01 19.72 -26.13
CA GLU A 92 -1.83 18.92 -25.23
C GLU A 92 -1.27 18.98 -23.81
N ALA A 93 -2.15 19.09 -22.81
CA ALA A 93 -1.80 18.91 -21.41
C ALA A 93 -2.80 17.98 -20.73
N LEU A 94 -2.30 17.02 -19.99
CA LEU A 94 -3.06 16.07 -19.18
C LEU A 94 -2.67 16.24 -17.71
N LEU A 95 -3.59 16.76 -16.91
CA LEU A 95 -3.44 16.95 -15.47
C LEU A 95 -4.29 15.90 -14.74
N THR A 96 -3.70 15.15 -13.83
CA THR A 96 -4.41 14.25 -12.90
C THR A 96 -4.14 14.68 -11.47
N ILE A 97 -5.19 14.78 -10.67
CA ILE A 97 -5.15 15.02 -9.23
C ILE A 97 -5.93 13.89 -8.58
N GLU A 98 -5.36 13.26 -7.56
CA GLU A 98 -5.99 12.14 -6.87
C GLU A 98 -5.63 12.11 -5.40
N THR A 99 -6.55 11.59 -4.60
CA THR A 99 -6.36 11.28 -3.19
C THR A 99 -6.86 9.87 -2.90
N MET A 100 -6.24 9.22 -1.94
CA MET A 100 -6.57 7.88 -1.48
C MET A 100 -6.44 7.84 0.04
N ASP A 101 -7.41 7.21 0.68
CA ASP A 101 -7.41 6.87 2.10
C ASP A 101 -7.71 5.37 2.21
N ASP A 102 -6.79 4.62 2.77
CA ASP A 102 -6.89 3.17 2.97
C ASP A 102 -6.68 2.86 4.45
N GLN A 103 -7.76 2.55 5.14
CA GLN A 103 -7.82 2.16 6.55
C GLN A 103 -7.96 0.64 6.71
N SER A 104 -7.63 -0.12 5.67
CA SER A 104 -7.77 -1.57 5.66
C SER A 104 -6.81 -2.22 6.65
N ALA A 105 -7.34 -3.09 7.50
CA ALA A 105 -6.53 -3.83 8.43
C ALA A 105 -5.59 -4.81 7.72
N LEU A 106 -4.38 -4.95 8.25
CA LEU A 106 -3.43 -5.95 7.77
C LEU A 106 -3.97 -7.36 7.96
N GLN A 107 -3.57 -8.26 7.08
CA GLN A 107 -3.88 -9.69 7.24
C GLN A 107 -3.27 -10.23 8.53
N ALA A 108 -4.01 -11.10 9.22
CA ALA A 108 -3.52 -11.76 10.42
C ALA A 108 -2.33 -12.66 10.12
N TYR A 109 -1.35 -12.60 11.00
CA TYR A 109 -0.27 -13.58 11.06
C TYR A 109 -0.63 -14.63 12.11
N ASN A 110 -0.38 -15.88 11.83
CA ASN A 110 -0.50 -16.97 12.80
C ASN A 110 0.83 -17.66 12.96
N GLN A 111 1.19 -17.97 14.19
CA GLN A 111 2.31 -18.86 14.46
C GLN A 111 2.09 -20.22 13.80
N ASN A 112 3.13 -20.74 13.19
CA ASN A 112 3.13 -22.05 12.54
C ASN A 112 4.23 -22.95 13.10
N PHE A 113 4.36 -23.06 14.43
CA PHE A 113 5.37 -23.86 15.10
C PHE A 113 4.83 -25.19 15.63
N ASN A 114 5.65 -26.23 15.47
CA ASN A 114 5.49 -27.53 16.08
C ASN A 114 6.47 -27.71 17.24
N VAL A 115 6.37 -26.86 18.26
CA VAL A 115 7.23 -27.00 19.45
C VAL A 115 6.37 -27.34 20.66
N ALA A 116 6.72 -28.39 21.37
CA ALA A 116 6.07 -28.68 22.63
C ALA A 116 6.38 -27.62 23.66
N PRO A 117 5.40 -27.22 24.52
CA PRO A 117 5.62 -26.25 25.59
C PRO A 117 6.83 -26.62 26.45
N GLY A 118 7.69 -25.65 26.74
CA GLY A 118 8.88 -25.85 27.58
C GLY A 118 10.10 -26.46 26.86
N VAL A 119 10.01 -26.76 25.59
CA VAL A 119 11.16 -27.16 24.78
C VAL A 119 11.74 -25.93 24.08
N ILE A 120 12.93 -25.54 24.47
CA ILE A 120 13.72 -24.59 23.67
C ILE A 120 14.24 -25.40 22.47
N PRO A 121 13.75 -25.15 21.23
CA PRO A 121 14.23 -25.92 20.10
C PRO A 121 15.70 -25.64 19.85
N PRO A 122 16.43 -26.61 19.30
CA PRO A 122 17.77 -26.36 18.80
C PRO A 122 17.71 -25.26 17.72
N PRO A 123 18.79 -24.50 17.53
CA PRO A 123 18.85 -23.50 16.47
C PRO A 123 18.48 -24.14 15.13
N PRO A 124 17.72 -23.45 14.29
CA PRO A 124 17.11 -24.02 13.10
C PRO A 124 18.14 -24.58 12.13
N PRO A 125 17.93 -25.78 11.60
CA PRO A 125 18.74 -26.29 10.53
C PRO A 125 18.25 -25.72 9.20
N GLY A 126 18.93 -24.72 8.67
CA GLY A 126 18.82 -24.37 7.24
C GLY A 126 18.25 -22.98 6.90
N PRO A 127 18.45 -22.55 5.66
CA PRO A 127 18.24 -21.17 5.23
C PRO A 127 16.78 -20.75 5.02
N ASN A 128 15.82 -21.60 5.28
CA ASN A 128 14.39 -21.35 5.04
C ASN A 128 13.52 -21.27 6.31
N GLN A 129 14.12 -21.33 7.49
CA GLN A 129 13.39 -21.04 8.73
C GLN A 129 13.51 -19.56 9.08
N THR A 130 12.62 -18.79 8.55
CA THR A 130 12.50 -17.34 8.80
C THR A 130 11.90 -17.03 10.18
N ASP A 131 11.53 -18.04 10.95
CA ASP A 131 10.73 -17.88 12.16
C ASP A 131 11.57 -17.91 13.44
N PHE A 132 12.76 -17.39 13.36
CA PHE A 132 13.65 -17.28 14.53
C PHE A 132 13.10 -16.35 15.62
N SER A 133 12.18 -15.45 15.26
CA SER A 133 11.98 -14.30 16.10
C SER A 133 10.95 -14.50 17.22
N GLY A 134 9.71 -14.52 16.89
CA GLY A 134 8.69 -14.34 17.91
C GLY A 134 8.27 -15.65 18.56
N GLY A 135 7.92 -16.62 17.74
CA GLY A 135 7.21 -17.78 18.19
C GLY A 135 7.94 -18.71 19.16
N LEU A 136 9.26 -18.87 19.00
CA LEU A 136 10.03 -19.75 19.88
C LEU A 136 10.21 -19.17 21.28
N LEU A 137 10.52 -17.88 21.35
CA LEU A 137 10.69 -17.15 22.61
C LEU A 137 9.34 -16.93 23.28
N SER A 138 8.29 -16.58 22.52
CA SER A 138 6.95 -16.45 23.07
C SER A 138 6.44 -17.77 23.65
N CYS A 139 6.63 -18.89 22.99
CA CYS A 139 6.30 -20.21 23.52
C CYS A 139 7.06 -20.58 24.79
N ALA A 140 8.33 -20.17 24.92
CA ALA A 140 9.11 -20.42 26.12
C ALA A 140 8.62 -19.62 27.33
N ILE A 141 8.10 -18.42 27.10
CA ILE A 141 7.65 -17.50 28.13
C ILE A 141 6.15 -17.67 28.41
N TYR A 142 5.37 -17.88 27.35
CA TYR A 142 3.92 -18.04 27.36
C TYR A 142 3.53 -19.43 26.79
N PRO A 143 3.70 -20.51 27.56
CA PRO A 143 3.45 -21.87 27.08
C PRO A 143 2.03 -22.10 26.54
N ASP A 144 1.05 -21.39 27.10
CA ASP A 144 -0.37 -21.52 26.73
C ASP A 144 -0.67 -20.89 25.35
N SER A 145 0.19 -20.00 24.85
CA SER A 145 0.07 -19.40 23.52
C SER A 145 0.77 -20.23 22.44
N CYS A 146 1.44 -21.31 22.84
CA CYS A 146 2.27 -22.10 21.93
C CYS A 146 1.42 -23.02 21.05
N ARG A 147 1.61 -22.94 19.75
CA ARG A 147 0.98 -23.86 18.80
C ARG A 147 1.81 -25.13 18.61
N THR A 148 1.13 -26.25 18.74
CA THR A 148 1.72 -27.58 18.54
C THR A 148 1.26 -28.27 17.25
N SER A 149 0.36 -27.63 16.47
CA SER A 149 -0.18 -28.17 15.22
C SER A 149 0.35 -27.41 14.01
N PRO A 150 0.82 -28.11 12.96
CA PRO A 150 1.24 -27.49 11.70
C PRO A 150 0.06 -27.05 10.83
N ASN A 151 -1.17 -27.37 11.22
CA ASN A 151 -2.33 -27.05 10.42
C ASN A 151 -2.63 -25.55 10.48
N GLN A 152 -2.92 -24.95 9.33
CA GLN A 152 -3.42 -23.59 9.25
C GLN A 152 -4.75 -23.50 10.01
N LEU A 153 -4.87 -22.49 10.86
CA LEU A 153 -6.11 -22.23 11.58
C LEU A 153 -7.06 -21.41 10.69
N PRO A 154 -8.37 -21.68 10.80
CA PRO A 154 -9.39 -20.85 10.17
C PRO A 154 -9.71 -19.57 11.00
N TYR A 155 -8.85 -19.18 11.90
CA TYR A 155 -8.96 -18.03 12.79
C TYR A 155 -7.58 -17.51 13.17
N ALA A 156 -7.51 -16.28 13.66
CA ALA A 156 -6.33 -15.69 14.25
C ALA A 156 -6.35 -15.78 15.77
N GLU A 157 -5.17 -15.71 16.39
CA GLU A 157 -4.97 -15.66 17.84
C GLU A 157 -4.10 -14.46 18.25
N ASN A 158 -4.18 -13.37 17.48
CA ASN A 158 -3.41 -12.17 17.75
C ASN A 158 -3.92 -11.46 18.99
N ASP A 159 -3.00 -11.00 19.85
CA ASP A 159 -3.32 -10.21 21.06
C ASP A 159 -3.44 -8.71 20.75
N THR A 160 -2.97 -8.27 19.59
CA THR A 160 -3.06 -6.90 19.11
C THR A 160 -3.93 -6.86 17.85
N GLN A 161 -4.89 -5.92 17.79
CA GLN A 161 -5.62 -5.66 16.55
C GLN A 161 -4.63 -5.15 15.49
N HIS A 162 -4.64 -5.78 14.34
CA HIS A 162 -3.90 -5.30 13.19
C HIS A 162 -4.63 -4.12 12.58
N ASP A 163 -3.93 -3.02 12.46
CA ASP A 163 -4.44 -1.78 11.89
C ASP A 163 -3.44 -1.20 10.91
N ALA A 164 -3.93 -0.54 9.87
CA ALA A 164 -3.10 0.17 8.91
C ALA A 164 -3.88 1.37 8.38
N SER A 165 -3.19 2.48 8.24
CA SER A 165 -3.68 3.68 7.57
C SER A 165 -2.68 4.09 6.51
N VAL A 166 -3.12 4.27 5.28
CA VAL A 166 -2.31 4.79 4.18
C VAL A 166 -3.05 5.92 3.49
N GLU A 167 -2.58 7.13 3.69
CA GLU A 167 -3.08 8.30 2.99
C GLU A 167 -2.13 8.63 1.83
N THR A 168 -2.67 8.94 0.66
CA THR A 168 -1.89 9.32 -0.51
C THR A 168 -2.54 10.48 -1.23
N ASP A 169 -1.78 11.55 -1.45
CA ASP A 169 -2.12 12.62 -2.37
C ASP A 169 -1.16 12.64 -3.55
N ALA A 170 -1.67 12.78 -4.75
CA ALA A 170 -0.83 12.81 -5.93
C ALA A 170 -1.33 13.79 -7.00
N ILE A 171 -0.39 14.44 -7.66
CA ILE A 171 -0.62 15.25 -8.84
C ILE A 171 0.36 14.84 -9.94
N THR A 172 -0.16 14.68 -11.15
CA THR A 172 0.64 14.36 -12.33
C THR A 172 0.26 15.28 -13.47
N LEU A 173 1.25 15.91 -14.09
CA LEU A 173 1.08 16.75 -15.27
C LEU A 173 1.92 16.15 -16.41
N ASN A 174 1.29 15.94 -17.55
CA ASN A 174 1.96 15.57 -18.80
C ASN A 174 1.60 16.59 -19.87
N MET A 175 2.58 17.30 -20.39
CA MET A 175 2.41 18.26 -21.47
C MET A 175 3.19 17.82 -22.70
N LYS A 176 2.58 17.94 -23.86
CA LYS A 176 3.17 17.64 -25.15
C LYS A 176 3.00 18.85 -26.08
N TYR A 177 4.07 19.22 -26.76
CA TYR A 177 4.07 20.27 -27.75
C TYR A 177 4.79 19.83 -29.02
N ASP A 178 4.06 19.75 -30.12
CA ASP A 178 4.60 19.43 -31.44
C ASP A 178 5.17 20.73 -32.06
N ILE A 179 6.49 20.90 -31.95
CA ILE A 179 7.22 22.06 -32.46
C ILE A 179 7.04 22.14 -33.99
N ASN A 180 7.16 20.98 -34.61
CA ASN A 180 6.87 20.74 -36.06
C ASN A 180 6.57 19.25 -36.27
N ASP A 181 6.36 18.83 -37.54
CA ASP A 181 5.99 17.46 -37.91
C ASP A 181 7.03 16.38 -37.51
N SER A 182 8.25 16.81 -37.22
CA SER A 182 9.38 15.90 -36.91
C SER A 182 9.89 16.05 -35.48
N LEU A 183 9.44 17.04 -34.73
CA LEU A 183 10.03 17.37 -33.44
C LEU A 183 8.96 17.66 -32.38
N THR A 184 8.98 16.86 -31.32
CA THR A 184 8.03 16.97 -30.19
C THR A 184 8.77 17.22 -28.89
N LEU A 185 8.32 18.20 -28.12
CA LEU A 185 8.75 18.46 -26.75
C LEU A 185 7.70 17.88 -25.77
N THR A 186 8.16 17.09 -24.82
CA THR A 186 7.32 16.53 -23.74
C THR A 186 7.86 17.02 -22.39
N TYR A 187 6.96 17.45 -21.50
CA TYR A 187 7.25 17.69 -20.10
C TYR A 187 6.36 16.85 -19.23
N ILE A 188 6.96 16.14 -18.28
CA ILE A 188 6.24 15.31 -17.31
C ILE A 188 6.65 15.77 -15.91
N MET A 189 5.66 16.01 -15.04
CA MET A 189 5.84 16.29 -13.63
C MET A 189 4.97 15.34 -12.83
N GLY A 190 5.51 14.79 -11.76
CA GLY A 190 4.80 14.01 -10.76
C GLY A 190 5.19 14.46 -9.37
N HIS A 191 4.18 14.65 -8.52
CA HIS A 191 4.36 14.84 -7.07
C HIS A 191 3.45 13.86 -6.35
N ARG A 192 3.97 13.26 -5.28
CA ARG A 192 3.22 12.34 -4.42
C ARG A 192 3.67 12.50 -2.98
N ASP A 193 2.69 12.67 -2.10
CA ASP A 193 2.81 12.56 -0.65
C ASP A 193 2.14 11.28 -0.18
N VAL A 194 2.77 10.55 0.75
CA VAL A 194 2.22 9.33 1.34
C VAL A 194 2.53 9.33 2.82
N LYS A 195 1.49 9.10 3.63
CA LYS A 195 1.59 8.81 5.06
C LYS A 195 1.10 7.40 5.31
N GLU A 196 1.85 6.64 6.09
CA GLU A 196 1.53 5.26 6.40
C GLU A 196 1.77 4.99 7.87
N ASP A 197 0.71 4.60 8.58
CA ASP A 197 0.75 4.14 9.95
C ASP A 197 0.36 2.68 10.00
N ARG A 198 1.10 1.86 10.75
CA ARG A 198 0.80 0.44 10.90
C ARG A 198 1.05 -0.02 12.32
N ILE A 199 0.10 -0.80 12.85
CA ILE A 199 0.26 -1.57 14.08
C ILE A 199 -0.07 -3.02 13.81
N TYR A 200 0.79 -3.93 14.26
CA TYR A 200 0.55 -5.37 14.08
C TYR A 200 1.24 -6.21 15.16
N ASP A 201 0.59 -7.31 15.48
CA ASP A 201 1.16 -8.39 16.27
C ASP A 201 2.19 -9.13 15.41
N TYR A 202 3.46 -9.05 15.81
CA TYR A 202 4.56 -9.64 15.04
C TYR A 202 4.77 -11.11 15.36
N ASP A 203 4.42 -11.58 16.56
CA ASP A 203 4.59 -12.98 16.94
C ASP A 203 3.40 -13.86 16.53
N GLY A 204 2.25 -13.28 16.21
CA GLY A 204 1.09 -14.00 15.69
C GLY A 204 0.46 -14.96 16.71
N SER A 205 0.52 -14.61 18.00
CA SER A 205 0.01 -15.43 19.10
C SER A 205 -0.88 -14.63 20.05
N SER A 206 -1.49 -15.32 21.00
CA SER A 206 -2.29 -14.69 22.07
C SER A 206 -1.44 -14.09 23.19
N ALA A 207 -0.12 -14.12 23.10
CA ALA A 207 0.78 -13.61 24.11
C ALA A 207 1.21 -12.17 23.78
N PRO A 208 1.26 -11.25 24.75
CA PRO A 208 1.72 -9.88 24.53
C PRO A 208 3.26 -9.82 24.40
N PHE A 209 3.79 -10.50 23.40
CA PHE A 209 5.22 -10.70 23.28
C PHE A 209 5.89 -9.63 22.41
N ILE A 210 5.45 -9.46 21.14
CA ILE A 210 5.97 -8.42 20.26
C ILE A 210 4.84 -7.77 19.46
N THR A 211 4.63 -6.49 19.72
CA THR A 211 3.83 -5.60 18.85
C THR A 211 4.77 -4.66 18.14
N ILE A 212 4.58 -4.43 16.87
CA ILE A 212 5.34 -3.46 16.08
C ILE A 212 4.40 -2.35 15.61
N GLU A 213 4.82 -1.11 15.86
CA GLU A 213 4.20 0.10 15.32
C GLU A 213 5.22 0.76 14.39
N ARG A 214 4.76 1.23 13.24
CA ARG A 214 5.61 1.87 12.25
C ARG A 214 4.89 3.02 11.59
N TRP A 215 5.58 4.16 11.50
CA TRP A 215 5.13 5.38 10.85
C TRP A 215 6.09 5.70 9.71
N ASN A 216 5.56 5.91 8.52
CA ASN A 216 6.33 6.30 7.36
C ASN A 216 5.73 7.57 6.75
N GLU A 217 6.56 8.56 6.48
CA GLU A 217 6.22 9.70 5.64
C GLU A 217 7.10 9.71 4.40
N TYR A 218 6.50 9.99 3.27
CA TYR A 218 7.16 9.89 1.98
C TYR A 218 6.68 11.01 1.06
N ASP A 219 7.56 11.95 0.75
CA ASP A 219 7.36 12.96 -0.29
C ASP A 219 8.24 12.67 -1.49
N GLN A 220 7.69 12.83 -2.67
CA GLN A 220 8.42 12.60 -3.91
C GLN A 220 7.98 13.59 -4.98
N THR A 221 8.97 14.25 -5.59
CA THR A 221 8.75 15.10 -6.76
C THR A 221 9.68 14.69 -7.90
N SER A 222 9.16 14.66 -9.11
CA SER A 222 9.92 14.36 -10.31
C SER A 222 9.57 15.30 -11.46
N HIS A 223 10.56 15.62 -12.28
CA HIS A 223 10.42 16.39 -13.50
C HIS A 223 11.21 15.72 -14.63
N GLU A 224 10.60 15.61 -15.79
CA GLU A 224 11.24 15.14 -17.02
C GLU A 224 10.93 16.11 -18.14
N ILE A 225 11.96 16.55 -18.86
CA ILE A 225 11.83 17.28 -20.12
C ILE A 225 12.47 16.41 -21.18
N ARG A 226 11.73 16.06 -22.23
CA ARG A 226 12.16 15.18 -23.30
C ARG A 226 11.87 15.79 -24.67
N LEU A 227 12.86 15.73 -25.55
CA LEU A 227 12.77 16.12 -26.94
C LEU A 227 12.87 14.86 -27.82
N ASP A 228 11.83 14.54 -28.54
CA ASP A 228 11.74 13.43 -29.48
C ASP A 228 11.83 13.96 -30.91
N GLY A 229 12.79 13.48 -31.69
CA GLY A 229 12.96 13.81 -33.10
C GLY A 229 12.78 12.58 -34.01
N SER A 230 12.03 12.73 -35.09
CA SER A 230 11.79 11.69 -36.08
C SER A 230 11.94 12.25 -37.50
N TYR A 231 13.11 12.05 -38.10
CA TYR A 231 13.46 12.42 -39.48
C TYR A 231 13.61 11.16 -40.32
N ASP A 232 13.67 11.30 -41.63
CA ASP A 232 13.71 10.16 -42.58
C ASP A 232 14.78 9.11 -42.22
N ASN A 233 15.97 9.55 -41.83
CA ASN A 233 17.11 8.67 -41.58
C ASN A 233 17.57 8.65 -40.12
N VAL A 234 16.97 9.47 -39.23
CA VAL A 234 17.39 9.61 -37.84
C VAL A 234 16.20 9.73 -36.94
N LYS A 235 16.14 8.87 -35.92
CA LYS A 235 15.23 9.03 -34.76
C LYS A 235 16.07 9.19 -33.51
N PHE A 236 15.73 10.16 -32.69
CA PHE A 236 16.42 10.37 -31.43
C PHE A 236 15.45 10.79 -30.31
N THR A 237 15.83 10.52 -29.08
CA THR A 237 15.23 11.04 -27.86
C THR A 237 16.35 11.60 -27.02
N ALA A 238 16.21 12.84 -26.56
CA ALA A 238 17.10 13.47 -25.60
C ALA A 238 16.29 14.12 -24.49
N GLY A 239 16.79 14.10 -23.25
CA GLY A 239 16.02 14.65 -22.15
C GLY A 239 16.85 14.89 -20.89
N LEU A 240 16.21 15.59 -19.95
CA LEU A 240 16.70 15.82 -18.59
C LEU A 240 15.65 15.29 -17.63
N TYR A 241 16.12 14.64 -16.58
CA TYR A 241 15.30 14.11 -15.50
C TYR A 241 15.83 14.59 -14.16
N MET A 242 14.93 15.11 -13.32
CA MET A 242 15.21 15.52 -11.96
C MET A 242 14.24 14.76 -11.02
N PHE A 243 14.76 14.31 -9.91
CA PHE A 243 14.02 13.54 -8.93
C PHE A 243 14.48 13.91 -7.54
N GLU A 244 13.54 14.25 -6.69
CA GLU A 244 13.73 14.53 -5.27
C GLU A 244 12.82 13.62 -4.46
N LYS A 245 13.32 13.10 -3.37
CA LYS A 245 12.58 12.24 -2.45
C LYS A 245 13.03 12.52 -1.04
N GLU A 246 12.08 12.78 -0.16
CA GLU A 246 12.21 12.75 1.29
C GLU A 246 11.51 11.52 1.84
N PHE A 247 12.11 10.85 2.80
CA PHE A 247 11.54 9.68 3.45
C PHE A 247 11.93 9.68 4.91
N GLU A 248 10.92 9.70 5.76
CA GLU A 248 11.06 9.55 7.20
C GLU A 248 10.40 8.24 7.63
N GLN A 249 11.05 7.50 8.51
CA GLN A 249 10.52 6.29 9.09
C GLN A 249 10.83 6.23 10.57
N ASP A 250 9.78 6.11 11.35
CA ASP A 250 9.84 5.78 12.77
C ASP A 250 9.22 4.42 13.02
N TRP A 251 9.72 3.74 14.05
CA TRP A 251 9.14 2.49 14.50
C TRP A 251 9.32 2.29 15.99
N ALA A 252 8.34 1.63 16.61
CA ALA A 252 8.37 1.23 17.99
C ALA A 252 8.08 -0.26 18.11
N THR A 253 8.64 -0.88 19.13
CA THR A 253 8.35 -2.27 19.49
C THR A 253 7.80 -2.32 20.90
N GLY A 254 6.57 -2.77 21.02
CA GLY A 254 5.87 -3.04 22.27
C GLY A 254 6.02 -4.50 22.71
N GLY A 255 5.38 -4.84 23.84
CA GLY A 255 5.36 -6.18 24.40
C GLY A 255 6.53 -6.50 25.35
N THR A 256 6.62 -7.74 25.76
CA THR A 256 7.59 -8.20 26.78
C THR A 256 8.94 -8.62 26.21
N PHE A 257 9.11 -8.61 24.91
CA PHE A 257 10.32 -9.05 24.22
C PHE A 257 11.61 -8.40 24.75
N TRP A 258 11.62 -7.09 24.89
CA TRP A 258 12.79 -6.35 25.37
C TRP A 258 13.11 -6.64 26.83
N GLY A 259 12.06 -6.82 27.66
CA GLY A 259 12.22 -7.22 29.06
C GLY A 259 12.94 -8.56 29.17
N VAL A 260 12.59 -9.51 28.32
CA VAL A 260 13.23 -10.83 28.28
C VAL A 260 14.64 -10.74 27.77
N LEU A 261 14.86 -10.00 26.68
CA LEU A 261 16.17 -9.90 26.03
C LEU A 261 17.21 -9.23 26.95
N PHE A 262 16.81 -8.23 27.71
CA PHE A 262 17.69 -7.47 28.60
C PHE A 262 17.64 -7.92 30.07
N GLY A 263 16.98 -9.03 30.38
CA GLY A 263 16.92 -9.59 31.73
C GLY A 263 16.10 -8.76 32.73
N ALA A 264 15.22 -7.88 32.24
CA ALA A 264 14.26 -7.20 33.09
C ALA A 264 13.28 -8.22 33.66
N ALA A 265 13.01 -8.17 34.96
CA ALA A 265 12.02 -9.01 35.59
C ALA A 265 10.66 -8.77 34.92
N LEU A 266 10.06 -9.83 34.37
CA LEU A 266 8.72 -9.77 33.81
C LEU A 266 7.77 -9.31 34.90
N SER A 267 7.32 -8.08 34.88
CA SER A 267 6.17 -7.66 35.68
C SER A 267 4.96 -8.40 35.13
N ALA A 268 4.35 -9.23 35.97
CA ALA A 268 3.12 -9.92 35.59
C ALA A 268 2.08 -8.91 35.12
N PRO A 269 1.36 -9.15 34.00
CA PRO A 269 0.28 -8.30 33.58
C PRO A 269 -0.83 -8.34 34.65
N GLY A 270 -1.16 -7.21 35.22
CA GLY A 270 -2.33 -7.02 36.09
C GLY A 270 -2.04 -6.98 37.58
N GLN A 271 -1.46 -5.89 38.02
CA GLN A 271 -1.77 -5.29 39.36
C GLN A 271 -1.92 -3.79 39.21
#